data_b55f0cce2869e2993ab75fb15d96550f
#
_entry.id   b55f0cce2869e2993ab75fb15d96550f
#
_cell.length_a   1.000
_cell.length_b   1.000
_cell.length_c   1.000
_cell.angle_alpha   90.00
_cell.angle_beta   90.00
_cell.angle_gamma   90.00
#
_symmetry.space_group_name_H-M   'P 1'
#
loop_
_entity.id
_entity.type
_entity.pdbx_description
1 polymer ?
#
loop_
_entity_poly.entity_id
_entity_poly.type
_entity_poly.pdbx_seq_one_letter_code
_entity_poly.pdbx_strand_id
1 'polypeptide(L)'
;MKNKLILPALCAASALAFTSCGKKTETTADADAAAPAAAPVAAAASTGTPGGVPLAIEFPPELIEGTPKPMNVPNLVQAPTKDPVFLVPEGTTLLSKGKVATSSDDNPIIGDLTLITDGDKEAGEGYFVELLDGTQWVQIDLEKSAEVSAIWVWHFHSQKRAYNDVVVQISDDAEFKTGVTTVYNNDYDESSKMGKGADSPYVESRFGLVVDGKGSKGRYVRLYSNGNTSNEMNHYIEVEVYGKPL
;
A
#
# COMPACT_ATOMS: atom_id res chain seq x y z
N MET A 1 -65.23 -3.23 -1.94
CA MET A 1 -65.83 -1.88 -1.74
C MET A 1 -64.67 -0.91 -1.95
N LYS A 2 -64.53 -0.36 -3.17
CA LYS A 2 -65.03 0.97 -3.60
C LYS A 2 -64.53 2.06 -2.63
N ASN A 3 -63.68 3.04 -3.01
CA ASN A 3 -63.78 4.11 -4.02
C ASN A 3 -62.37 4.76 -4.20
N LYS A 4 -61.89 5.02 -5.31
CA LYS A 4 -61.86 6.05 -6.34
C LYS A 4 -62.22 7.47 -5.87
N LEU A 5 -61.30 8.46 -6.16
CA LEU A 5 -61.56 9.74 -6.86
C LEU A 5 -60.22 10.55 -6.88
N ILE A 6 -59.60 10.80 -8.05
CA ILE A 6 -59.83 11.77 -9.13
C ILE A 6 -59.27 13.17 -8.79
N LEU A 7 -58.30 13.56 -9.67
CA LEU A 7 -57.74 14.91 -9.97
C LEU A 7 -58.81 15.96 -10.25
N PRO A 8 -58.48 17.28 -10.29
CA PRO A 8 -57.93 17.84 -11.55
C PRO A 8 -56.86 18.94 -11.42
N ALA A 9 -56.19 19.10 -12.54
CA ALA A 9 -55.32 20.19 -12.93
C ALA A 9 -55.99 21.54 -13.06
N LEU A 10 -55.24 22.64 -12.96
CA LEU A 10 -55.50 23.81 -13.83
C LEU A 10 -54.24 24.68 -13.97
N CYS A 11 -54.02 25.06 -15.21
CA CYS A 11 -52.99 25.94 -15.75
C CYS A 11 -53.14 27.40 -15.29
N ALA A 12 -52.06 28.16 -15.29
CA ALA A 12 -52.05 29.53 -15.80
C ALA A 12 -50.64 29.95 -16.22
N ALA A 13 -50.49 30.24 -17.47
CA ALA A 13 -49.35 30.90 -18.10
C ALA A 13 -49.43 32.41 -17.85
N SER A 14 -48.30 33.07 -17.66
CA SER A 14 -48.17 34.51 -17.91
C SER A 14 -46.75 34.80 -18.38
N ALA A 15 -46.63 35.12 -19.64
CA ALA A 15 -45.45 35.67 -20.28
C ALA A 15 -45.39 37.18 -20.00
N LEU A 16 -44.20 37.66 -19.63
CA LEU A 16 -43.83 39.06 -19.70
C LEU A 16 -42.42 39.18 -20.26
N ALA A 17 -42.36 39.64 -21.49
CA ALA A 17 -41.14 40.04 -22.14
C ALA A 17 -40.69 41.43 -21.66
N PHE A 18 -39.44 41.57 -21.26
CA PHE A 18 -38.75 42.86 -21.22
C PHE A 18 -37.43 42.75 -21.98
N THR A 19 -37.40 43.41 -23.12
CA THR A 19 -36.19 43.78 -23.84
C THR A 19 -35.48 44.90 -23.11
N SER A 20 -34.21 44.70 -22.75
CA SER A 20 -33.27 45.80 -22.50
C SER A 20 -31.90 45.44 -23.03
N CYS A 21 -31.46 46.29 -23.93
CA CYS A 21 -30.16 46.33 -24.55
C CYS A 21 -29.14 46.87 -23.53
N GLY A 22 -27.95 46.24 -23.39
CA GLY A 22 -26.88 46.85 -22.60
C GLY A 22 -25.64 45.99 -22.38
N LYS A 23 -24.60 46.29 -23.18
CA LYS A 23 -23.17 46.05 -22.95
C LYS A 23 -22.66 44.62 -22.72
N LYS A 24 -21.99 44.13 -23.75
CA LYS A 24 -20.91 43.13 -23.65
C LYS A 24 -19.87 43.55 -22.59
N THR A 25 -19.75 42.76 -21.56
CA THR A 25 -18.54 42.68 -20.76
C THR A 25 -17.98 41.27 -21.00
N GLU A 26 -16.87 41.18 -21.65
CA GLU A 26 -16.07 39.95 -21.77
C GLU A 26 -15.59 39.59 -20.36
N THR A 27 -16.13 38.56 -19.77
CA THR A 27 -15.56 37.92 -18.59
C THR A 27 -14.60 36.90 -19.10
N THR A 28 -13.32 37.22 -18.95
CA THR A 28 -12.22 36.27 -19.09
C THR A 28 -12.50 35.08 -18.17
N ALA A 29 -12.61 33.89 -18.74
CA ALA A 29 -12.60 32.65 -18.02
C ALA A 29 -11.26 32.51 -17.35
N ASP A 30 -11.23 32.56 -16.01
CA ASP A 30 -10.09 32.10 -15.22
C ASP A 30 -9.91 30.61 -15.54
N ALA A 31 -8.84 30.33 -16.27
CA ALA A 31 -8.34 28.97 -16.40
C ALA A 31 -7.81 28.57 -15.02
N ASP A 32 -8.54 27.69 -14.36
CA ASP A 32 -8.06 26.96 -13.19
C ASP A 32 -6.77 26.25 -13.60
N ALA A 33 -5.66 26.86 -13.24
CA ALA A 33 -4.33 26.28 -13.49
C ALA A 33 -4.17 25.10 -12.51
N ALA A 34 -4.45 23.91 -13.00
CA ALA A 34 -4.04 22.69 -12.31
C ALA A 34 -2.57 22.81 -11.93
N ALA A 35 -2.27 22.72 -10.65
CA ALA A 35 -0.91 22.70 -10.15
C ALA A 35 -0.11 21.62 -10.92
N PRO A 36 1.12 21.91 -11.35
CA PRO A 36 1.93 20.92 -12.07
C PRO A 36 2.09 19.69 -11.18
N ALA A 37 1.74 18.52 -11.72
CA ALA A 37 2.01 17.24 -11.06
C ALA A 37 3.50 17.19 -10.71
N ALA A 38 3.80 16.93 -9.44
CA ALA A 38 5.19 16.78 -9.01
C ALA A 38 5.90 15.74 -9.88
N ALA A 39 7.10 16.04 -10.33
CA ALA A 39 7.88 15.11 -11.13
C ALA A 39 8.09 13.81 -10.31
N PRO A 40 8.02 12.63 -10.93
CA PRO A 40 8.19 11.36 -10.22
C PRO A 40 9.57 11.32 -9.55
N VAL A 41 9.58 10.99 -8.27
CA VAL A 41 10.81 10.83 -7.49
C VAL A 41 11.42 9.49 -7.88
N ALA A 42 12.70 9.49 -8.29
CA ALA A 42 13.41 8.23 -8.53
C ALA A 42 13.56 7.45 -7.22
N ALA A 43 13.42 6.12 -7.29
CA ALA A 43 13.64 5.27 -6.14
C ALA A 43 15.04 5.55 -5.55
N ALA A 44 15.08 6.04 -4.32
CA ALA A 44 16.35 6.09 -3.59
C ALA A 44 16.75 4.63 -3.31
N ALA A 45 17.95 4.23 -3.72
CA ALA A 45 18.51 2.96 -3.31
C ALA A 45 18.56 2.95 -1.78
N SER A 46 17.76 2.09 -1.14
CA SER A 46 17.83 1.93 0.31
C SER A 46 19.18 1.31 0.62
N THR A 47 19.99 2.02 1.39
CA THR A 47 21.40 1.62 1.60
C THR A 47 21.58 0.67 2.78
N GLY A 48 20.60 0.59 3.71
CA GLY A 48 20.67 -0.27 4.91
C GLY A 48 21.84 0.10 5.84
N THR A 49 22.42 -0.89 6.50
CA THR A 49 23.45 -0.72 7.51
C THR A 49 24.80 -0.30 6.90
N PRO A 50 25.37 0.87 7.24
CA PRO A 50 26.68 1.27 6.78
C PRO A 50 27.78 0.24 7.14
N GLY A 51 28.56 -0.17 6.15
CA GLY A 51 29.60 -1.18 6.33
C GLY A 51 29.10 -2.62 6.45
N GLY A 52 27.82 -2.85 6.22
CA GLY A 52 27.22 -4.19 6.16
C GLY A 52 27.55 -4.94 4.88
N VAL A 53 27.02 -6.16 4.79
CA VAL A 53 27.11 -7.01 3.60
C VAL A 53 25.84 -6.93 2.79
N PRO A 54 25.90 -7.06 1.43
CA PRO A 54 24.70 -7.10 0.61
C PRO A 54 23.80 -8.28 0.99
N LEU A 55 22.51 -7.99 1.19
CA LEU A 55 21.50 -9.01 1.39
C LEU A 55 21.25 -9.73 0.04
N ALA A 56 21.40 -11.05 0.02
CA ALA A 56 21.11 -11.85 -1.16
C ALA A 56 19.60 -12.05 -1.29
N ILE A 57 19.01 -11.44 -2.32
CA ILE A 57 17.58 -11.55 -2.65
C ILE A 57 17.44 -12.13 -4.05
N GLU A 58 16.59 -13.13 -4.19
CA GLU A 58 16.14 -13.62 -5.48
C GLU A 58 14.86 -12.89 -5.87
N PHE A 59 14.89 -12.17 -6.98
CA PHE A 59 13.73 -11.48 -7.51
C PHE A 59 13.01 -12.35 -8.52
N PRO A 60 11.66 -12.40 -8.50
CA PRO A 60 10.89 -13.15 -9.49
C PRO A 60 11.05 -12.55 -10.89
N PRO A 61 10.73 -13.30 -11.94
CA PRO A 61 10.64 -12.74 -13.28
C PRO A 61 9.61 -11.61 -13.34
N GLU A 62 9.81 -10.66 -14.24
CA GLU A 62 8.82 -9.61 -14.45
C GLU A 62 7.59 -10.19 -15.15
N LEU A 63 6.44 -10.03 -14.52
CA LEU A 63 5.13 -10.31 -15.10
C LEU A 63 4.33 -9.01 -15.09
N ILE A 64 3.93 -8.52 -16.27
CA ILE A 64 3.09 -7.32 -16.39
C ILE A 64 1.79 -7.71 -17.08
N GLU A 65 0.69 -7.56 -16.37
CA GLU A 65 -0.65 -7.81 -16.87
C GLU A 65 -1.42 -6.49 -17.04
N GLY A 66 -2.19 -6.42 -18.11
CA GLY A 66 -3.02 -5.24 -18.40
C GLY A 66 -2.20 -4.01 -18.83
N THR A 67 -2.90 -2.91 -19.05
CA THR A 67 -2.31 -1.62 -19.42
C THR A 67 -2.13 -0.76 -18.18
N PRO A 68 -0.90 -0.31 -17.88
CA PRO A 68 -0.66 0.58 -16.74
C PRO A 68 -1.52 1.84 -16.82
N LYS A 69 -2.18 2.19 -15.71
CA LYS A 69 -2.93 3.43 -15.58
C LYS A 69 -2.07 4.49 -14.92
N PRO A 70 -2.25 5.78 -15.27
CA PRO A 70 -1.61 6.87 -14.54
C PRO A 70 -2.02 6.84 -13.06
N MET A 71 -1.04 7.00 -12.17
CA MET A 71 -1.27 7.11 -10.73
C MET A 71 -1.00 8.54 -10.31
N ASN A 72 -1.99 9.19 -9.70
CA ASN A 72 -1.87 10.55 -9.18
C ASN A 72 -1.70 10.50 -7.65
N VAL A 73 -0.54 10.02 -7.21
CA VAL A 73 -0.19 9.89 -5.79
C VAL A 73 0.96 10.85 -5.49
N PRO A 74 0.81 11.77 -4.52
CA PRO A 74 1.88 12.70 -4.16
C PRO A 74 3.14 11.95 -3.70
N ASN A 75 4.31 12.44 -4.09
CA ASN A 75 5.63 11.88 -3.72
C ASN A 75 5.83 10.39 -4.07
N LEU A 76 5.10 9.90 -5.08
CA LEU A 76 5.17 8.51 -5.51
C LEU A 76 6.57 8.15 -6.04
N VAL A 77 7.24 7.22 -5.36
CA VAL A 77 8.53 6.67 -5.77
C VAL A 77 8.31 5.64 -6.87
N GLN A 78 9.04 5.78 -7.98
CA GLN A 78 8.95 4.83 -9.09
C GLN A 78 9.67 3.53 -8.75
N ALA A 79 9.23 2.44 -9.38
CA ALA A 79 9.90 1.15 -9.26
C ALA A 79 11.38 1.24 -9.66
N PRO A 80 12.27 0.51 -8.99
CA PRO A 80 13.67 0.41 -9.40
C PRO A 80 13.80 -0.11 -10.84
N THR A 81 14.81 0.36 -11.55
CA THR A 81 15.15 -0.13 -12.91
C THR A 81 16.28 -1.15 -12.91
N LYS A 82 16.87 -1.40 -11.75
CA LYS A 82 17.93 -2.38 -11.50
C LYS A 82 17.66 -3.05 -10.16
N ASP A 83 18.21 -4.23 -9.98
CA ASP A 83 18.11 -4.96 -8.72
C ASP A 83 18.58 -4.07 -7.55
N PRO A 84 17.72 -3.79 -6.58
CA PRO A 84 18.08 -2.98 -5.42
C PRO A 84 19.08 -3.73 -4.53
N VAL A 85 20.03 -2.99 -3.97
CA VAL A 85 21.00 -3.54 -3.03
C VAL A 85 20.72 -2.96 -1.66
N PHE A 86 20.53 -3.83 -0.67
CA PHE A 86 20.34 -3.44 0.72
C PHE A 86 21.42 -4.09 1.60
N LEU A 87 22.09 -3.27 2.41
CA LEU A 87 23.19 -3.73 3.27
C LEU A 87 22.67 -4.09 4.65
N VAL A 88 23.05 -5.28 5.15
CA VAL A 88 22.68 -5.77 6.48
C VAL A 88 23.91 -6.17 7.29
N PRO A 89 23.81 -6.24 8.63
CA PRO A 89 24.90 -6.77 9.45
C PRO A 89 25.28 -8.20 9.03
N GLU A 90 26.58 -8.52 9.04
CA GLU A 90 27.05 -9.89 8.77
C GLU A 90 26.35 -10.91 9.69
N GLY A 91 25.97 -12.05 9.16
CA GLY A 91 25.24 -13.10 9.88
C GLY A 91 23.73 -12.85 10.00
N THR A 92 23.18 -11.87 9.28
CA THR A 92 21.73 -11.72 9.10
C THR A 92 21.19 -12.91 8.29
N THR A 93 20.06 -13.47 8.72
CA THR A 93 19.39 -14.60 8.07
C THR A 93 17.91 -14.33 7.84
N LEU A 94 17.29 -15.07 6.92
CA LEU A 94 15.83 -15.05 6.71
C LEU A 94 15.15 -15.74 7.90
N LEU A 95 14.26 -15.02 8.57
CA LEU A 95 13.57 -15.45 9.79
C LEU A 95 12.13 -15.88 9.55
N SER A 96 11.48 -15.35 8.50
CA SER A 96 10.03 -15.52 8.26
C SER A 96 9.67 -16.78 7.48
N LYS A 97 10.60 -17.40 6.75
CA LYS A 97 10.26 -18.50 5.83
C LYS A 97 9.55 -19.65 6.55
N GLY A 98 8.33 -19.97 6.07
CA GLY A 98 7.47 -21.01 6.62
C GLY A 98 6.93 -20.71 8.01
N LYS A 99 7.00 -19.46 8.48
CA LYS A 99 6.42 -19.02 9.74
C LYS A 99 4.92 -18.78 9.61
N VAL A 100 4.23 -18.89 10.73
CA VAL A 100 2.78 -18.65 10.77
C VAL A 100 2.48 -17.19 10.50
N ALA A 101 1.66 -16.94 9.50
CA ALA A 101 1.03 -15.65 9.24
C ALA A 101 -0.43 -15.67 9.72
N THR A 102 -0.88 -14.56 10.26
CA THR A 102 -2.28 -14.27 10.61
C THR A 102 -2.70 -12.95 9.98
N SER A 103 -3.99 -12.67 9.91
CA SER A 103 -4.49 -11.41 9.36
C SER A 103 -5.68 -10.86 10.14
N SER A 104 -6.03 -9.61 9.87
CA SER A 104 -7.26 -8.97 10.37
C SER A 104 -8.52 -9.58 9.74
N ASP A 105 -8.39 -10.18 8.57
CA ASP A 105 -9.46 -10.86 7.86
C ASP A 105 -9.32 -12.38 8.10
N ASP A 106 -10.27 -12.95 8.83
CA ASP A 106 -10.26 -14.38 9.18
C ASP A 106 -10.49 -15.31 7.97
N ASN A 107 -10.99 -14.74 6.84
CA ASN A 107 -11.32 -15.50 5.64
C ASN A 107 -10.91 -14.71 4.39
N PRO A 108 -9.63 -14.75 3.99
CA PRO A 108 -9.17 -14.11 2.75
C PRO A 108 -10.07 -14.45 1.55
N ILE A 109 -10.31 -13.47 0.69
CA ILE A 109 -11.13 -13.64 -0.53
C ILE A 109 -10.43 -14.59 -1.51
N ILE A 110 -9.11 -14.46 -1.62
CA ILE A 110 -8.25 -15.29 -2.47
C ILE A 110 -7.03 -15.73 -1.66
N GLY A 111 -6.59 -16.96 -1.91
CA GLY A 111 -5.36 -17.51 -1.37
C GLY A 111 -5.46 -17.99 0.08
N ASP A 112 -4.34 -18.43 0.60
CA ASP A 112 -4.15 -18.88 1.98
C ASP A 112 -2.98 -18.12 2.60
N LEU A 113 -3.05 -17.80 3.89
CA LEU A 113 -2.03 -17.00 4.58
C LEU A 113 -0.63 -17.66 4.57
N THR A 114 -0.54 -18.95 4.31
CA THR A 114 0.75 -19.65 4.15
C THR A 114 1.57 -19.15 2.96
N LEU A 115 0.92 -18.57 1.94
CA LEU A 115 1.60 -17.95 0.79
C LEU A 115 2.49 -16.77 1.19
N ILE A 116 2.17 -16.09 2.30
CA ILE A 116 2.86 -14.86 2.72
C ILE A 116 4.31 -15.13 3.17
N THR A 117 4.65 -16.37 3.47
CA THR A 117 5.97 -16.76 4.00
C THR A 117 6.55 -18.01 3.36
N ASP A 118 6.02 -18.46 2.23
CA ASP A 118 6.45 -19.70 1.56
C ASP A 118 7.73 -19.53 0.72
N GLY A 119 8.12 -18.27 0.46
CA GLY A 119 9.30 -17.89 -0.31
C GLY A 119 9.03 -17.77 -1.80
N ASP A 120 7.79 -17.93 -2.27
CA ASP A 120 7.41 -17.67 -3.66
C ASP A 120 6.99 -16.20 -3.82
N LYS A 121 7.52 -15.54 -4.83
CA LYS A 121 7.31 -14.11 -5.10
C LYS A 121 6.66 -13.87 -6.46
N GLU A 122 6.22 -14.93 -7.12
CA GLU A 122 5.52 -14.79 -8.40
C GLU A 122 4.19 -14.07 -8.22
N ALA A 123 3.81 -13.26 -9.21
CA ALA A 123 2.63 -12.40 -9.13
C ALA A 123 1.46 -12.91 -9.99
N GLY A 124 1.48 -14.17 -10.36
CA GLY A 124 0.42 -14.82 -11.14
C GLY A 124 -0.82 -15.11 -10.28
N GLU A 125 -1.88 -15.56 -10.95
CA GLU A 125 -3.08 -16.08 -10.29
C GLU A 125 -2.71 -17.29 -9.41
N GLY A 126 -3.17 -17.28 -8.15
CA GLY A 126 -2.89 -18.34 -7.18
C GLY A 126 -1.65 -18.13 -6.30
N TYR A 127 -0.87 -17.06 -6.53
CA TYR A 127 0.34 -16.75 -5.77
C TYR A 127 0.16 -15.61 -4.76
N PHE A 128 -1.03 -15.14 -4.52
CA PHE A 128 -1.28 -14.02 -3.59
C PHE A 128 -2.48 -14.27 -2.69
N VAL A 129 -2.48 -13.56 -1.57
CA VAL A 129 -3.61 -13.47 -0.66
C VAL A 129 -4.32 -12.15 -0.92
N GLU A 130 -5.66 -12.18 -1.10
CA GLU A 130 -6.50 -10.99 -1.19
C GLU A 130 -7.37 -10.87 0.07
N LEU A 131 -7.21 -9.77 0.79
CA LEU A 131 -7.99 -9.40 1.96
C LEU A 131 -9.04 -8.36 1.58
N LEU A 132 -10.07 -8.23 2.40
CA LEU A 132 -11.16 -7.28 2.27
C LEU A 132 -10.68 -5.82 2.12
N ASP A 133 -11.60 -4.95 1.75
CA ASP A 133 -11.45 -3.50 1.72
C ASP A 133 -11.20 -2.90 3.12
N GLY A 134 -10.85 -1.62 3.15
CA GLY A 134 -10.48 -0.90 4.36
C GLY A 134 -9.08 -1.25 4.86
N THR A 135 -8.74 -0.78 6.05
CA THR A 135 -7.44 -1.07 6.66
C THR A 135 -7.35 -2.52 7.11
N GLN A 136 -6.52 -3.28 6.43
CA GLN A 136 -6.22 -4.67 6.76
C GLN A 136 -4.77 -4.83 7.20
N TRP A 137 -4.47 -5.93 7.89
CA TRP A 137 -3.10 -6.26 8.25
C TRP A 137 -2.81 -7.75 8.10
N VAL A 138 -1.54 -8.06 7.87
CA VAL A 138 -0.96 -9.39 8.03
C VAL A 138 0.10 -9.33 9.12
N GLN A 139 0.24 -10.40 9.90
CA GLN A 139 1.20 -10.51 10.99
C GLN A 139 1.96 -11.82 10.91
N ILE A 140 3.28 -11.74 11.03
CA ILE A 140 4.17 -12.90 11.05
C ILE A 140 4.68 -13.10 12.47
N ASP A 141 4.55 -14.33 12.98
CA ASP A 141 5.17 -14.76 14.24
C ASP A 141 6.53 -15.38 13.96
N LEU A 142 7.61 -14.70 14.34
CA LEU A 142 8.98 -15.20 14.21
C LEU A 142 9.31 -16.29 15.25
N GLU A 143 8.35 -16.65 16.14
CA GLU A 143 8.44 -17.61 17.23
C GLU A 143 9.34 -17.18 18.39
N LYS A 144 10.33 -16.35 18.10
CA LYS A 144 11.29 -15.79 19.08
C LYS A 144 11.52 -14.32 18.78
N SER A 145 11.85 -13.57 19.81
CA SER A 145 12.31 -12.19 19.62
C SER A 145 13.60 -12.18 18.79
N ALA A 146 13.69 -11.23 17.87
CA ALA A 146 14.83 -11.08 16.98
C ALA A 146 15.21 -9.59 16.84
N GLU A 147 16.45 -9.33 16.48
CA GLU A 147 16.90 -8.04 16.00
C GLU A 147 16.68 -7.99 14.49
N VAL A 148 15.67 -7.23 14.05
CA VAL A 148 15.24 -7.16 12.65
C VAL A 148 16.07 -6.12 11.91
N SER A 149 16.76 -6.56 10.86
CA SER A 149 17.60 -5.70 10.01
C SER A 149 16.88 -5.19 8.78
N ALA A 150 16.05 -6.04 8.14
CA ALA A 150 15.28 -5.68 6.96
C ALA A 150 13.95 -6.44 6.91
N ILE A 151 12.94 -5.81 6.35
CA ILE A 151 11.69 -6.44 5.96
C ILE A 151 11.51 -6.19 4.48
N TRP A 152 11.34 -7.24 3.69
CA TRP A 152 11.07 -7.14 2.28
C TRP A 152 9.65 -7.61 2.01
N VAL A 153 8.82 -6.76 1.38
CA VAL A 153 7.42 -7.06 1.12
C VAL A 153 7.12 -7.00 -0.36
N TRP A 154 6.42 -8.01 -0.85
CA TRP A 154 5.80 -8.02 -2.17
C TRP A 154 4.29 -8.02 -2.00
N HIS A 155 3.67 -6.93 -2.41
CA HIS A 155 2.26 -6.92 -2.70
C HIS A 155 2.03 -7.36 -4.14
N PHE A 156 0.78 -7.40 -4.61
CA PHE A 156 0.48 -7.82 -5.96
C PHE A 156 1.10 -6.86 -6.99
N HIS A 157 2.06 -7.35 -7.77
CA HIS A 157 2.91 -6.53 -8.63
C HIS A 157 2.83 -6.84 -10.13
N SER A 158 2.00 -7.80 -10.58
CA SER A 158 1.78 -8.03 -12.02
C SER A 158 1.01 -6.90 -12.68
N GLN A 159 0.32 -6.06 -11.91
CA GLN A 159 -0.33 -4.84 -12.39
C GLN A 159 0.22 -3.65 -11.62
N LYS A 160 0.78 -2.67 -12.34
CA LYS A 160 1.36 -1.48 -11.72
C LYS A 160 0.33 -0.74 -10.87
N ARG A 161 0.60 -0.64 -9.59
CA ARG A 161 -0.23 0.04 -8.57
C ARG A 161 0.63 0.54 -7.43
N ALA A 162 0.06 1.36 -6.57
CA ALA A 162 0.63 1.73 -5.28
C ALA A 162 -0.41 1.42 -4.20
N TYR A 163 0.04 0.85 -3.07
CA TYR A 163 -0.82 0.60 -1.92
C TYR A 163 -0.88 1.84 -1.03
N ASN A 164 -2.07 2.08 -0.48
CA ASN A 164 -2.32 3.19 0.42
C ASN A 164 -2.05 2.76 1.86
N ASP A 165 -1.60 3.71 2.68
CA ASP A 165 -1.45 3.58 4.13
C ASP A 165 -0.66 2.34 4.55
N VAL A 166 0.42 2.09 3.80
CA VAL A 166 1.33 1.00 4.17
C VAL A 166 2.06 1.39 5.44
N VAL A 167 1.88 0.56 6.49
CA VAL A 167 2.57 0.72 7.77
C VAL A 167 3.21 -0.60 8.17
N VAL A 168 4.49 -0.56 8.57
CA VAL A 168 5.21 -1.73 9.05
C VAL A 168 5.64 -1.53 10.49
N GLN A 169 5.23 -2.45 11.36
CA GLN A 169 5.47 -2.41 12.80
C GLN A 169 6.12 -3.69 13.31
N ILE A 170 6.91 -3.55 14.37
CA ILE A 170 7.59 -4.65 15.07
C ILE A 170 7.25 -4.55 16.55
N SER A 171 6.94 -5.68 17.20
CA SER A 171 6.67 -5.76 18.64
C SER A 171 6.96 -7.16 19.21
N ASP A 172 7.18 -7.25 20.50
CA ASP A 172 7.12 -8.52 21.24
C ASP A 172 5.69 -8.83 21.71
N ASP A 173 4.75 -7.88 21.60
CA ASP A 173 3.36 -8.04 21.96
C ASP A 173 2.53 -8.42 20.72
N ALA A 174 1.97 -9.64 20.71
CA ALA A 174 1.14 -10.14 19.61
C ALA A 174 -0.09 -9.27 19.31
N GLU A 175 -0.57 -8.51 20.31
CA GLU A 175 -1.71 -7.62 20.16
C GLU A 175 -1.32 -6.22 19.66
N PHE A 176 -0.02 -5.91 19.59
CA PHE A 176 0.50 -4.59 19.20
C PHE A 176 -0.05 -3.42 20.05
N LYS A 177 -0.28 -3.67 21.34
CA LYS A 177 -0.73 -2.65 22.32
C LYS A 177 0.43 -1.97 23.03
N THR A 178 1.55 -2.65 23.15
CA THR A 178 2.74 -2.20 23.89
C THR A 178 4.03 -2.48 23.12
N GLY A 179 5.06 -1.70 23.36
CA GLY A 179 6.38 -1.93 22.78
C GLY A 179 6.42 -1.91 21.25
N VAL A 180 5.53 -1.16 20.61
CA VAL A 180 5.41 -1.10 19.15
C VAL A 180 6.44 -0.14 18.58
N THR A 181 7.23 -0.61 17.64
CA THR A 181 8.14 0.21 16.83
C THR A 181 7.64 0.26 15.40
N THR A 182 7.27 1.45 14.90
CA THR A 182 6.95 1.68 13.49
C THR A 182 8.23 1.95 12.73
N VAL A 183 8.53 1.13 11.73
CA VAL A 183 9.75 1.23 10.90
C VAL A 183 9.50 1.83 9.53
N TYR A 184 8.25 1.78 9.06
CA TYR A 184 7.77 2.40 7.83
C TYR A 184 6.32 2.86 7.99
N ASN A 185 5.97 4.04 7.46
CA ASN A 185 4.61 4.55 7.45
C ASN A 185 4.45 5.61 6.36
N ASN A 186 3.64 5.33 5.32
CA ASN A 186 3.29 6.27 4.26
C ASN A 186 1.87 6.82 4.34
N ASP A 187 1.19 6.64 5.48
CA ASP A 187 -0.14 7.18 5.76
C ASP A 187 -0.04 8.67 6.15
N TYR A 188 -0.18 9.56 5.18
CA TYR A 188 -0.04 11.02 5.41
C TYR A 188 -1.25 11.68 6.07
N ASP A 189 -2.43 11.08 5.97
CA ASP A 189 -3.68 11.65 6.47
C ASP A 189 -4.22 10.96 7.72
N GLU A 190 -3.47 9.99 8.24
CA GLU A 190 -3.81 9.19 9.43
C GLU A 190 -5.10 8.36 9.28
N SER A 191 -5.48 8.03 8.03
CA SER A 191 -6.71 7.28 7.75
C SER A 191 -6.65 5.86 8.30
N SER A 192 -5.48 5.24 8.38
CA SER A 192 -5.26 3.94 9.02
C SER A 192 -5.29 3.97 10.56
N LYS A 193 -5.22 5.16 11.18
CA LYS A 193 -5.14 5.38 12.64
C LYS A 193 -3.86 4.84 13.30
N MET A 194 -2.81 4.65 12.50
CA MET A 194 -1.49 4.20 12.98
C MET A 194 -0.51 5.37 13.20
N GLY A 195 -1.03 6.61 13.23
CA GLY A 195 -0.26 7.84 13.30
C GLY A 195 0.19 8.32 11.93
N LYS A 196 0.53 9.60 11.86
CA LYS A 196 0.91 10.26 10.60
C LYS A 196 2.24 9.76 10.08
N GLY A 197 2.24 9.28 8.84
CA GLY A 197 3.42 8.83 8.13
C GLY A 197 4.24 9.96 7.49
N ALA A 198 5.49 9.64 7.18
CA ALA A 198 6.41 10.51 6.46
C ALA A 198 7.17 9.77 5.35
N ASP A 199 7.01 8.45 5.24
CA ASP A 199 7.63 7.65 4.20
C ASP A 199 6.90 7.81 2.86
N SER A 200 7.61 7.72 1.76
CA SER A 200 7.03 7.91 0.43
C SER A 200 6.26 6.67 -0.03
N PRO A 201 5.05 6.84 -0.60
CA PRO A 201 4.39 5.76 -1.33
C PRO A 201 5.23 5.33 -2.53
N TYR A 202 5.07 4.10 -2.98
CA TYR A 202 5.91 3.49 -4.03
C TYR A 202 5.05 2.70 -5.03
N VAL A 203 5.60 2.58 -6.25
CA VAL A 203 5.00 1.75 -7.29
C VAL A 203 5.44 0.31 -7.07
N GLU A 204 4.46 -0.58 -6.95
CA GLU A 204 4.73 -2.02 -6.86
C GLU A 204 5.40 -2.55 -8.12
N SER A 205 6.34 -3.45 -7.92
CA SER A 205 7.09 -4.14 -8.97
C SER A 205 7.64 -5.48 -8.47
N ARG A 206 8.20 -6.27 -9.37
CA ARG A 206 8.89 -7.52 -9.03
C ARG A 206 10.00 -7.36 -7.97
N PHE A 207 10.44 -6.14 -7.72
CA PHE A 207 11.47 -5.87 -6.70
C PHE A 207 10.92 -5.72 -5.28
N GLY A 208 9.58 -5.59 -5.14
CA GLY A 208 8.96 -5.32 -3.83
C GLY A 208 9.43 -4.03 -3.18
N LEU A 209 9.11 -3.86 -1.91
CA LEU A 209 9.61 -2.80 -1.04
C LEU A 209 10.55 -3.38 0.00
N VAL A 210 11.74 -2.81 0.13
CA VAL A 210 12.59 -3.07 1.30
C VAL A 210 12.42 -1.98 2.34
N VAL A 211 12.16 -2.39 3.57
CA VAL A 211 12.04 -1.53 4.76
C VAL A 211 13.23 -1.80 5.67
N ASP A 212 13.93 -0.73 6.07
CA ASP A 212 15.00 -0.82 7.05
C ASP A 212 14.41 -1.11 8.43
N GLY A 213 14.72 -2.27 9.00
CA GLY A 213 14.32 -2.67 10.34
C GLY A 213 15.04 -1.91 11.45
N LYS A 214 16.13 -1.23 11.12
CA LYS A 214 16.94 -0.38 12.02
C LYS A 214 17.43 -1.12 13.28
N GLY A 215 17.57 -2.45 13.22
CA GLY A 215 17.90 -3.27 14.38
C GLY A 215 16.79 -3.31 15.45
N SER A 216 15.55 -2.99 15.08
CA SER A 216 14.42 -3.04 16.01
C SER A 216 14.19 -4.45 16.51
N LYS A 217 13.79 -4.58 17.77
CA LYS A 217 13.62 -5.87 18.43
C LYS A 217 12.15 -6.22 18.56
N GLY A 218 11.82 -7.47 18.25
CA GLY A 218 10.49 -8.01 18.45
C GLY A 218 10.34 -9.41 17.87
N ARG A 219 9.29 -10.09 18.31
CA ARG A 219 8.87 -11.41 17.85
C ARG A 219 7.90 -11.32 16.68
N TYR A 220 7.07 -10.28 16.66
CA TYR A 220 6.00 -10.13 15.67
C TYR A 220 6.30 -8.97 14.72
N VAL A 221 6.07 -9.21 13.44
CA VAL A 221 6.11 -8.18 12.40
C VAL A 221 4.70 -8.06 11.81
N ARG A 222 4.12 -6.85 11.84
CA ARG A 222 2.79 -6.59 11.31
C ARG A 222 2.86 -5.53 10.23
N LEU A 223 2.20 -5.81 9.10
CA LEU A 223 2.13 -4.93 7.94
C LEU A 223 0.67 -4.58 7.70
N TYR A 224 0.39 -3.30 7.52
CA TYR A 224 -0.94 -2.77 7.21
C TYR A 224 -0.98 -2.23 5.80
N SER A 225 -2.16 -2.22 5.19
CA SER A 225 -2.49 -1.50 3.96
C SER A 225 -3.98 -1.17 3.94
N ASN A 226 -4.40 -0.22 3.09
CA ASN A 226 -5.76 0.29 3.00
C ASN A 226 -6.16 0.46 1.54
N GLY A 227 -6.27 -0.65 0.82
CA GLY A 227 -6.50 -0.65 -0.62
C GLY A 227 -5.32 -0.14 -1.43
N ASN A 228 -5.56 0.11 -2.71
CA ASN A 228 -4.53 0.52 -3.66
C ASN A 228 -5.08 1.39 -4.78
N THR A 229 -4.24 1.93 -5.65
CA THR A 229 -4.64 2.82 -6.75
C THR A 229 -5.50 2.16 -7.84
N SER A 230 -5.69 0.84 -7.81
CA SER A 230 -6.47 0.09 -8.79
C SER A 230 -7.82 -0.38 -8.25
N ASN A 231 -7.89 -0.73 -6.95
CA ASN A 231 -9.11 -1.17 -6.26
C ASN A 231 -8.97 -0.96 -4.74
N GLU A 232 -10.01 -1.30 -3.99
CA GLU A 232 -10.07 -1.12 -2.52
C GLU A 232 -9.51 -2.32 -1.75
N MET A 233 -9.08 -3.40 -2.44
CA MET A 233 -8.62 -4.63 -1.81
C MET A 233 -7.14 -4.56 -1.42
N ASN A 234 -6.77 -5.40 -0.46
CA ASN A 234 -5.41 -5.53 0.05
C ASN A 234 -4.83 -6.88 -0.40
N HIS A 235 -3.61 -6.88 -0.92
CA HIS A 235 -3.01 -8.09 -1.46
C HIS A 235 -1.61 -8.26 -0.91
N TYR A 236 -1.23 -9.49 -0.56
CA TYR A 236 0.12 -9.85 -0.15
C TYR A 236 0.57 -11.09 -0.92
N ILE A 237 1.79 -11.08 -1.45
CA ILE A 237 2.43 -12.22 -2.08
C ILE A 237 3.41 -12.84 -1.10
N GLU A 238 4.44 -12.07 -0.69
CA GLU A 238 5.49 -12.58 0.20
C GLU A 238 5.98 -11.48 1.15
N VAL A 239 6.34 -11.87 2.36
CA VAL A 239 7.02 -11.02 3.33
C VAL A 239 8.24 -11.74 3.90
N GLU A 240 9.41 -11.27 3.52
CA GLU A 240 10.67 -11.76 4.04
C GLU A 240 11.19 -10.87 5.17
N VAL A 241 11.34 -11.43 6.37
CA VAL A 241 11.92 -10.74 7.51
C VAL A 241 13.35 -11.25 7.75
N TYR A 242 14.29 -10.34 7.74
CA TYR A 242 15.71 -10.63 7.89
C TYR A 242 16.25 -10.05 9.19
N GLY A 243 17.05 -10.84 9.91
CA GLY A 243 17.59 -10.42 11.18
C GLY A 243 18.42 -11.48 11.87
N LYS A 244 18.59 -11.32 13.19
CA LYS A 244 19.28 -12.26 14.06
C LYS A 244 18.38 -12.62 15.24
N PRO A 245 18.16 -13.89 15.55
CA PRO A 245 17.49 -14.30 16.79
C PRO A 245 18.25 -13.75 18.02
N LEU A 246 17.50 -13.35 19.05
CA LEU A 246 18.03 -12.89 20.35
C LEU A 246 18.20 -14.04 21.32
#